data_e07547fdec32a47e2a02fdcbf53b9eee
#
_entry.id   e07547fdec32a47e2a02fdcbf53b9eee
#
_cell.length_a   1.000
_cell.length_b   1.000
_cell.length_c   1.000
_cell.angle_alpha   90.00
_cell.angle_beta   90.00
_cell.angle_gamma   90.00
#
_symmetry.space_group_name_H-M   'P 1'
#
loop_
_entity.id
_entity.type
_entity.pdbx_description
1 polymer ?
#
loop_
_entity_poly.entity_id
_entity_poly.type
_entity_poly.pdbx_seq_one_letter_code
_entity_poly.pdbx_strand_id
1 'polypeptide(L)'
;SIPTVTSTTVAALLDGLEKPVPAMPIQGWDLPKLEGKGEIGLMDLALAFFHATKDREICITGRPLGWPLNANEITHPLGFLGHTGGGGLGAGTSIAVGAALGLREIGSKRRAVAILGDGDFTMGLTAIWNAATLKLPILFLIANNHSYYNDEDHQIKIARHRGRAEENASIGQRMQGPEPDLAGLARGMGLEAPDPIIDLADLQAALIYSLERVENGAAVVLDVRVRQEYVGDGMVELS
;
A
#
# COMPACT_ATOMS: atom_id res chain seq x y z
N SER A 1 35.48 -7.94 0.24
CA SER A 1 34.78 -7.68 1.50
C SER A 1 35.17 -6.28 1.97
N ILE A 2 34.26 -5.37 2.03
CA ILE A 2 34.47 -4.06 2.64
C ILE A 2 34.13 -4.23 4.12
N PRO A 3 35.12 -4.28 5.01
CA PRO A 3 34.86 -4.34 6.43
C PRO A 3 34.56 -2.93 6.88
N THR A 4 33.28 -2.61 7.15
CA THR A 4 33.00 -1.23 7.45
C THR A 4 31.95 -1.08 8.50
N VAL A 5 32.28 -0.29 9.44
CA VAL A 5 31.30 0.41 10.25
C VAL A 5 30.61 1.38 9.29
N THR A 6 29.43 1.05 8.85
CA THR A 6 28.63 1.74 7.82
C THR A 6 28.51 3.25 8.08
N SER A 7 28.47 3.66 9.36
CA SER A 7 28.42 5.06 9.77
C SER A 7 29.67 5.86 9.41
N THR A 8 30.85 5.26 9.51
CA THR A 8 32.12 5.92 9.18
C THR A 8 32.28 6.09 7.67
N THR A 9 31.82 5.10 6.89
CA THR A 9 31.86 5.16 5.43
C THR A 9 30.90 6.21 4.88
N VAL A 10 29.69 6.30 5.45
CA VAL A 10 28.71 7.33 5.08
C VAL A 10 29.22 8.73 5.42
N ALA A 11 29.82 8.92 6.60
CA ALA A 11 30.42 10.19 6.99
C ALA A 11 31.55 10.59 6.03
N ALA A 12 32.46 9.66 5.69
CA ALA A 12 33.54 9.93 4.74
C ALA A 12 33.05 10.23 3.31
N LEU A 13 31.94 9.61 2.89
CA LEU A 13 31.31 9.92 1.60
C LEU A 13 30.65 11.30 1.62
N LEU A 14 30.02 11.69 2.73
CA LEU A 14 29.41 13.00 2.89
C LEU A 14 30.47 14.11 2.95
N ASP A 15 31.57 13.89 3.62
CA ASP A 15 32.72 14.83 3.69
C ASP A 15 33.41 14.99 2.32
N GLY A 16 33.34 13.96 1.48
CA GLY A 16 33.87 14.00 0.10
C GLY A 16 32.98 14.72 -0.92
N LEU A 17 31.75 15.09 -0.54
CA LEU A 17 30.87 15.90 -1.38
C LEU A 17 31.24 17.38 -1.26
N GLU A 18 32.06 17.89 -2.17
CA GLU A 18 32.52 19.29 -2.21
C GLU A 18 31.37 20.31 -2.42
N LYS A 19 30.19 19.88 -2.82
CA LYS A 19 29.00 20.74 -3.00
C LYS A 19 27.75 20.00 -2.54
N PRO A 20 26.82 20.71 -1.85
CA PRO A 20 25.52 20.14 -1.61
C PRO A 20 24.87 19.79 -2.97
N VAL A 21 24.42 18.55 -3.12
CA VAL A 21 23.62 18.17 -4.29
C VAL A 21 22.43 19.12 -4.31
N PRO A 22 22.20 19.87 -5.41
CA PRO A 22 21.02 20.73 -5.50
C PRO A 22 19.80 19.89 -5.24
N ALA A 23 18.94 20.34 -4.34
CA ALA A 23 17.64 19.70 -4.18
C ALA A 23 16.98 19.69 -5.56
N MET A 24 16.70 18.51 -6.08
CA MET A 24 15.91 18.42 -7.31
C MET A 24 14.60 19.17 -7.04
N PRO A 25 14.21 20.10 -7.93
CA PRO A 25 12.93 20.75 -7.76
C PRO A 25 11.85 19.66 -7.69
N ILE A 26 11.14 19.64 -6.60
CA ILE A 26 9.96 18.78 -6.47
C ILE A 26 8.97 19.36 -7.48
N GLN A 27 8.84 18.67 -8.60
CA GLN A 27 7.85 19.03 -9.60
C GLN A 27 6.50 18.67 -8.98
N GLY A 28 5.71 19.68 -8.63
CA GLY A 28 4.37 19.47 -8.12
C GLY A 28 3.58 18.62 -9.13
N TRP A 29 3.02 17.52 -8.66
CA TRP A 29 2.22 16.63 -9.49
C TRP A 29 0.80 17.21 -9.59
N ASP A 30 0.44 17.72 -10.77
CA ASP A 30 -0.93 18.06 -11.09
C ASP A 30 -1.59 16.82 -11.70
N LEU A 31 -2.02 15.92 -10.82
CA LEU A 31 -2.73 14.71 -11.25
C LEU A 31 -4.19 15.02 -11.54
N PRO A 32 -4.79 14.35 -12.53
CA PRO A 32 -6.19 14.55 -12.87
C PRO A 32 -7.09 14.27 -11.67
N LYS A 33 -8.21 14.98 -11.59
CA LYS A 33 -9.25 14.69 -10.61
C LYS A 33 -9.90 13.36 -10.91
N LEU A 34 -10.29 12.67 -9.85
CA LEU A 34 -11.10 11.48 -9.98
C LEU A 34 -12.51 11.86 -10.42
N GLU A 35 -12.96 11.34 -11.55
CA GLU A 35 -14.30 11.58 -12.10
C GLU A 35 -14.89 10.26 -12.59
N GLY A 36 -16.20 10.10 -12.42
CA GLY A 36 -16.93 8.94 -12.91
C GLY A 36 -17.65 8.14 -11.82
N LYS A 37 -18.11 6.97 -12.23
CA LYS A 37 -18.81 5.98 -11.40
C LYS A 37 -18.57 4.57 -11.96
N GLY A 38 -18.88 3.57 -11.16
CA GLY A 38 -18.74 2.17 -11.55
C GLY A 38 -17.48 1.53 -10.96
N GLU A 39 -16.92 0.55 -11.66
CA GLU A 39 -15.79 -0.23 -11.18
C GLU A 39 -14.54 0.63 -10.95
N ILE A 40 -13.82 0.32 -9.89
CA ILE A 40 -12.60 1.02 -9.48
C ILE A 40 -11.38 0.30 -10.05
N GLY A 41 -10.51 1.04 -10.76
CA GLY A 41 -9.18 0.55 -11.13
C GLY A 41 -8.12 0.91 -10.09
N LEU A 42 -6.96 0.28 -10.18
CA LEU A 42 -5.84 0.57 -9.27
C LEU A 42 -5.34 2.02 -9.43
N MET A 43 -5.39 2.57 -10.67
CA MET A 43 -5.07 3.98 -10.92
C MET A 43 -6.08 4.91 -10.26
N ASP A 44 -7.37 4.59 -10.33
CA ASP A 44 -8.43 5.39 -9.69
C ASP A 44 -8.22 5.45 -8.18
N LEU A 45 -7.91 4.30 -7.55
CA LEU A 45 -7.59 4.23 -6.14
C LEU A 45 -6.35 5.07 -5.79
N ALA A 46 -5.33 5.02 -6.63
CA ALA A 46 -4.09 5.78 -6.42
C ALA A 46 -4.32 7.31 -6.56
N LEU A 47 -5.12 7.74 -7.53
CA LEU A 47 -5.51 9.15 -7.70
C LEU A 47 -6.35 9.65 -6.53
N ALA A 48 -7.36 8.87 -6.11
CA ALA A 48 -8.17 9.21 -4.95
C ALA A 48 -7.32 9.34 -3.69
N PHE A 49 -6.39 8.40 -3.49
CA PHE A 49 -5.46 8.42 -2.37
C PHE A 49 -4.54 9.65 -2.41
N PHE A 50 -3.98 10.00 -3.56
CA PHE A 50 -3.18 11.20 -3.73
C PHE A 50 -3.95 12.46 -3.32
N HIS A 51 -5.17 12.65 -3.87
CA HIS A 51 -5.99 13.82 -3.56
C HIS A 51 -6.45 13.87 -2.09
N ALA A 52 -6.66 12.71 -1.45
CA ALA A 52 -7.02 12.66 -0.05
C ALA A 52 -5.83 12.93 0.89
N THR A 53 -4.58 12.71 0.44
CA THR A 53 -3.40 12.71 1.34
C THR A 53 -2.41 13.86 1.08
N LYS A 54 -2.51 14.59 -0.02
CA LYS A 54 -1.55 15.62 -0.44
C LYS A 54 -1.22 16.68 0.62
N ASP A 55 -2.21 17.01 1.46
CA ASP A 55 -2.08 18.03 2.51
C ASP A 55 -2.01 17.41 3.92
N ARG A 56 -1.73 16.08 4.03
CA ARG A 56 -1.74 15.35 5.30
C ARG A 56 -0.35 14.80 5.65
N GLU A 57 -0.03 14.77 6.93
CA GLU A 57 1.20 14.18 7.43
C GLU A 57 1.04 12.66 7.56
N ILE A 58 1.27 11.94 6.49
CA ILE A 58 1.22 10.47 6.46
C ILE A 58 2.60 9.83 6.35
N CYS A 59 2.67 8.56 6.71
CA CYS A 59 3.80 7.66 6.51
C CYS A 59 3.29 6.40 5.80
N ILE A 60 3.59 6.27 4.52
CA ILE A 60 3.23 5.08 3.75
C ILE A 60 4.19 3.95 4.16
N THR A 61 3.65 2.85 4.68
CA THR A 61 4.44 1.73 5.21
C THR A 61 4.57 0.57 4.24
N GLY A 62 3.78 0.57 3.18
CA GLY A 62 3.81 -0.43 2.11
C GLY A 62 2.89 -0.04 0.98
N ARG A 63 3.15 -0.61 -0.20
CA ARG A 63 2.33 -0.45 -1.40
C ARG A 63 2.23 -1.79 -2.13
N PRO A 64 1.07 -2.14 -2.71
CA PRO A 64 0.94 -3.37 -3.48
C PRO A 64 1.74 -3.29 -4.79
N LEU A 65 2.01 -4.43 -5.38
CA LEU A 65 2.59 -4.50 -6.72
C LEU A 65 1.67 -3.80 -7.73
N GLY A 66 2.26 -3.15 -8.73
CA GLY A 66 1.51 -2.37 -9.72
C GLY A 66 1.00 -1.01 -9.24
N TRP A 67 1.27 -0.60 -7.99
CA TRP A 67 0.91 0.74 -7.53
C TRP A 67 1.62 1.83 -8.33
N PRO A 68 0.91 2.83 -8.87
CA PRO A 68 1.52 3.89 -9.66
C PRO A 68 2.49 4.72 -8.80
N LEU A 69 3.77 4.69 -9.15
CA LEU A 69 4.83 5.36 -8.36
C LEU A 69 4.68 6.88 -8.34
N ASN A 70 4.13 7.44 -9.39
CA ASN A 70 3.90 8.88 -9.55
C ASN A 70 2.64 9.39 -8.84
N ALA A 71 1.84 8.50 -8.23
CA ALA A 71 0.65 8.88 -7.47
C ALA A 71 0.93 9.23 -6.00
N ASN A 72 2.19 9.39 -5.62
CA ASN A 72 2.55 9.78 -4.25
C ASN A 72 3.69 10.81 -4.27
N GLU A 73 3.43 11.97 -3.70
CA GLU A 73 4.45 12.97 -3.44
C GLU A 73 5.10 12.70 -2.08
N ILE A 74 6.39 12.33 -2.08
CA ILE A 74 7.13 12.01 -0.86
C ILE A 74 8.18 13.08 -0.66
N THR A 75 7.90 14.04 0.21
CA THR A 75 8.74 15.20 0.51
C THR A 75 9.50 15.11 1.83
N HIS A 76 9.30 14.02 2.60
CA HIS A 76 9.86 13.83 3.91
C HIS A 76 10.41 12.41 4.08
N PRO A 77 11.56 12.19 4.76
CA PRO A 77 12.12 10.85 4.95
C PRO A 77 11.17 9.84 5.61
N LEU A 78 10.31 10.30 6.53
CA LEU A 78 9.26 9.48 7.14
C LEU A 78 7.96 9.44 6.31
N GLY A 79 7.93 9.95 5.10
CA GLY A 79 6.76 9.88 4.21
C GLY A 79 6.57 8.49 3.60
N PHE A 80 7.66 7.73 3.46
CA PHE A 80 7.63 6.37 2.94
C PHE A 80 8.75 5.53 3.56
N LEU A 81 8.43 4.37 4.12
CA LEU A 81 9.38 3.48 4.78
C LEU A 81 10.06 2.46 3.85
N GLY A 82 9.78 2.52 2.55
CA GLY A 82 10.36 1.60 1.60
C GLY A 82 9.52 0.34 1.39
N HIS A 83 10.12 -0.65 0.76
CA HIS A 83 9.50 -1.93 0.43
C HIS A 83 10.00 -3.03 1.38
N THR A 84 9.19 -4.04 1.60
CA THR A 84 9.50 -5.21 2.44
C THR A 84 10.60 -6.10 1.85
N GLY A 85 11.54 -5.61 1.13
CA GLY A 85 12.79 -6.26 0.67
C GLY A 85 12.79 -7.73 0.23
N GLY A 86 11.77 -8.49 0.48
CA GLY A 86 11.69 -9.92 0.17
C GLY A 86 10.38 -10.38 -0.49
N GLY A 87 9.44 -9.47 -0.71
CA GLY A 87 8.16 -9.81 -1.36
C GLY A 87 7.28 -10.82 -0.59
N GLY A 88 7.58 -11.04 0.69
CA GLY A 88 6.80 -11.96 1.53
C GLY A 88 5.44 -11.38 1.88
N LEU A 89 4.37 -12.08 1.47
CA LEU A 89 3.01 -11.71 1.83
C LEU A 89 2.76 -11.90 3.33
N GLY A 90 1.84 -11.09 3.88
CA GLY A 90 1.48 -11.10 5.30
C GLY A 90 2.32 -10.19 6.19
N ALA A 91 3.41 -9.59 5.67
CA ALA A 91 4.26 -8.70 6.44
C ALA A 91 3.70 -7.26 6.53
N GLY A 92 2.89 -6.83 5.56
CA GLY A 92 2.45 -5.44 5.42
C GLY A 92 1.69 -4.91 6.63
N THR A 93 0.79 -5.69 7.21
CA THR A 93 0.05 -5.33 8.42
C THR A 93 0.97 -5.17 9.64
N SER A 94 1.91 -6.11 9.84
CA SER A 94 2.88 -6.06 10.96
C SER A 94 3.82 -4.86 10.86
N ILE A 95 4.29 -4.56 9.64
CA ILE A 95 5.13 -3.39 9.37
C ILE A 95 4.38 -2.10 9.70
N ALA A 96 3.10 -1.99 9.31
CA ALA A 96 2.28 -0.82 9.64
C ALA A 96 2.11 -0.62 11.14
N VAL A 97 1.88 -1.69 11.89
CA VAL A 97 1.78 -1.65 13.35
C VAL A 97 3.11 -1.20 13.97
N GLY A 98 4.22 -1.79 13.54
CA GLY A 98 5.55 -1.41 14.00
C GLY A 98 5.91 0.06 13.66
N ALA A 99 5.56 0.50 12.46
CA ALA A 99 5.75 1.88 12.02
C ALA A 99 4.94 2.88 12.86
N ALA A 100 3.65 2.61 13.08
CA ALA A 100 2.80 3.47 13.90
C ALA A 100 3.30 3.54 15.35
N LEU A 101 3.78 2.43 15.90
CA LEU A 101 4.41 2.40 17.22
C LEU A 101 5.67 3.29 17.23
N GLY A 102 6.57 3.09 16.26
CA GLY A 102 7.79 3.88 16.13
C GLY A 102 7.51 5.38 15.96
N LEU A 103 6.54 5.76 15.12
CA LEU A 103 6.13 7.15 14.94
C LEU A 103 5.62 7.76 16.26
N ARG A 104 4.84 7.00 17.03
CA ARG A 104 4.38 7.43 18.35
C ARG A 104 5.54 7.63 19.33
N GLU A 105 6.49 6.72 19.39
CA GLU A 105 7.64 6.78 20.30
C GLU A 105 8.56 7.98 20.02
N ILE A 106 8.72 8.36 18.75
CA ILE A 106 9.50 9.54 18.37
C ILE A 106 8.69 10.85 18.41
N GLY A 107 7.43 10.81 18.84
CA GLY A 107 6.55 11.98 18.90
C GLY A 107 6.14 12.55 17.53
N SER A 108 6.19 11.76 16.46
CA SER A 108 5.78 12.20 15.13
C SER A 108 4.26 12.35 15.03
N LYS A 109 3.81 13.41 14.35
CA LYS A 109 2.38 13.59 14.04
C LYS A 109 1.89 12.78 12.86
N ARG A 110 2.82 12.19 12.09
CA ARG A 110 2.48 11.38 10.90
C ARG A 110 1.64 10.17 11.28
N ARG A 111 0.67 9.85 10.42
CA ARG A 111 -0.18 8.65 10.55
C ARG A 111 0.32 7.56 9.61
N ALA A 112 0.44 6.34 10.12
CA ALA A 112 0.82 5.20 9.31
C ALA A 112 -0.32 4.82 8.36
N VAL A 113 0.02 4.59 7.09
CA VAL A 113 -0.90 4.10 6.07
C VAL A 113 -0.26 2.92 5.37
N ALA A 114 -0.89 1.76 5.44
CA ALA A 114 -0.51 0.58 4.69
C ALA A 114 -1.47 0.40 3.51
N ILE A 115 -0.95 0.42 2.29
CA ILE A 115 -1.72 0.08 1.10
C ILE A 115 -1.38 -1.37 0.77
N LEU A 116 -2.34 -2.26 0.87
CA LEU A 116 -2.11 -3.72 0.82
C LEU A 116 -3.03 -4.36 -0.23
N GLY A 117 -2.58 -5.48 -0.81
CA GLY A 117 -3.48 -6.40 -1.48
C GLY A 117 -4.30 -7.21 -0.46
N ASP A 118 -5.41 -7.75 -0.90
CA ASP A 118 -6.28 -8.63 -0.11
C ASP A 118 -5.55 -9.87 0.43
N GLY A 119 -4.70 -10.48 -0.40
CA GLY A 119 -3.87 -11.63 0.02
C GLY A 119 -2.85 -11.26 1.10
N ASP A 120 -2.14 -10.13 0.98
CA ASP A 120 -1.19 -9.66 1.99
C ASP A 120 -1.90 -9.34 3.31
N PHE A 121 -3.04 -8.66 3.24
CA PHE A 121 -3.86 -8.36 4.40
C PHE A 121 -4.36 -9.64 5.11
N THR A 122 -4.90 -10.59 4.35
CA THR A 122 -5.46 -11.84 4.90
C THR A 122 -4.39 -12.69 5.57
N MET A 123 -3.20 -12.80 4.97
CA MET A 123 -2.08 -13.54 5.55
C MET A 123 -1.53 -12.88 6.83
N GLY A 124 -1.58 -11.55 6.92
CA GLY A 124 -1.11 -10.78 8.06
C GLY A 124 -2.20 -10.37 9.06
N LEU A 125 -3.40 -10.88 8.94
CA LEU A 125 -4.60 -10.42 9.65
C LEU A 125 -4.42 -10.29 11.16
N THR A 126 -3.75 -11.25 11.79
CA THR A 126 -3.60 -11.26 13.26
C THR A 126 -2.85 -10.05 13.81
N ALA A 127 -2.01 -9.40 13.01
CA ALA A 127 -1.26 -8.23 13.44
C ALA A 127 -2.16 -7.00 13.70
N ILE A 128 -3.31 -6.89 13.02
CA ILE A 128 -4.19 -5.72 13.19
C ILE A 128 -4.81 -5.65 14.57
N TRP A 129 -4.97 -6.80 15.27
CA TRP A 129 -5.40 -6.82 16.67
C TRP A 129 -4.47 -6.01 17.58
N ASN A 130 -3.16 -6.00 17.30
CA ASN A 130 -2.21 -5.16 18.04
C ASN A 130 -2.47 -3.66 17.82
N ALA A 131 -2.93 -3.26 16.62
CA ALA A 131 -3.32 -1.87 16.39
C ALA A 131 -4.48 -1.45 17.29
N ALA A 132 -5.49 -2.30 17.45
CA ALA A 132 -6.60 -2.08 18.37
C ALA A 132 -6.14 -2.05 19.84
N THR A 133 -5.38 -3.05 20.25
CA THR A 133 -4.91 -3.20 21.65
C THR A 133 -4.03 -2.03 22.08
N LEU A 134 -3.12 -1.59 21.22
CA LEU A 134 -2.19 -0.50 21.49
C LEU A 134 -2.76 0.86 21.14
N LYS A 135 -4.01 0.92 20.64
CA LYS A 135 -4.69 2.15 20.18
C LYS A 135 -3.80 2.96 19.23
N LEU A 136 -3.30 2.30 18.19
CA LEU A 136 -2.45 2.92 17.18
C LEU A 136 -3.30 3.43 16.01
N PRO A 137 -3.21 4.73 15.69
CA PRO A 137 -3.95 5.27 14.55
C PRO A 137 -3.29 4.85 13.24
N ILE A 138 -3.93 3.94 12.52
CA ILE A 138 -3.43 3.36 11.26
C ILE A 138 -4.57 3.27 10.26
N LEU A 139 -4.31 3.61 9.01
CA LEU A 139 -5.16 3.23 7.88
C LEU A 139 -4.56 1.99 7.21
N PHE A 140 -5.33 0.91 7.18
CA PHE A 140 -5.11 -0.23 6.30
C PHE A 140 -6.04 -0.07 5.09
N LEU A 141 -5.49 0.39 3.98
CA LEU A 141 -6.20 0.55 2.71
C LEU A 141 -5.99 -0.70 1.87
N ILE A 142 -7.06 -1.45 1.60
CA ILE A 142 -6.97 -2.72 0.91
C ILE A 142 -7.41 -2.56 -0.54
N ALA A 143 -6.48 -2.77 -1.47
CA ALA A 143 -6.77 -2.91 -2.90
C ALA A 143 -7.19 -4.37 -3.15
N ASN A 144 -8.49 -4.63 -3.03
CA ASN A 144 -9.07 -5.97 -3.04
C ASN A 144 -9.54 -6.34 -4.44
N ASN A 145 -8.75 -7.15 -5.13
CA ASN A 145 -9.06 -7.69 -6.46
C ASN A 145 -9.48 -9.17 -6.43
N HIS A 146 -9.69 -9.75 -5.25
CA HIS A 146 -10.05 -11.15 -5.00
C HIS A 146 -9.05 -12.18 -5.58
N SER A 147 -7.77 -11.81 -5.70
CA SER A 147 -6.77 -12.71 -6.26
C SER A 147 -5.36 -12.39 -5.76
N TYR A 148 -4.54 -13.42 -5.65
CA TYR A 148 -3.09 -13.30 -5.73
C TYR A 148 -2.71 -13.01 -7.18
N TYR A 149 -3.18 -11.87 -7.68
CA TYR A 149 -3.21 -11.55 -9.10
C TYR A 149 -1.83 -11.50 -9.75
N ASN A 150 -0.80 -11.10 -9.01
CA ASN A 150 0.58 -11.16 -9.52
C ASN A 150 0.98 -12.58 -9.93
N ASP A 151 0.62 -13.56 -9.12
CA ASP A 151 0.95 -14.96 -9.40
C ASP A 151 0.07 -15.54 -10.51
N GLU A 152 -1.21 -15.17 -10.54
CA GLU A 152 -2.13 -15.55 -11.65
C GLU A 152 -1.61 -15.00 -12.98
N ASP A 153 -1.26 -13.71 -13.07
CA ASP A 153 -0.73 -13.08 -14.29
C ASP A 153 0.62 -13.68 -14.68
N HIS A 154 1.50 -13.92 -13.70
CA HIS A 154 2.78 -14.58 -13.96
C HIS A 154 2.61 -16.00 -14.54
N GLN A 155 1.68 -16.78 -14.00
CA GLN A 155 1.37 -18.10 -14.54
C GLN A 155 0.84 -18.03 -15.98
N ILE A 156 -0.03 -17.07 -16.29
CA ILE A 156 -0.52 -16.80 -17.65
C ILE A 156 0.64 -16.50 -18.61
N LYS A 157 1.52 -15.57 -18.22
CA LYS A 157 2.70 -15.19 -19.03
C LYS A 157 3.62 -16.36 -19.29
N ILE A 158 3.91 -17.17 -18.26
CA ILE A 158 4.75 -18.37 -18.42
C ILE A 158 4.07 -19.45 -19.27
N ALA A 159 2.76 -19.65 -19.12
CA ALA A 159 2.01 -20.59 -19.95
C ALA A 159 2.09 -20.20 -21.43
N ARG A 160 1.85 -18.91 -21.75
CA ARG A 160 1.98 -18.37 -23.11
C ARG A 160 3.39 -18.57 -23.67
N HIS A 161 4.41 -18.19 -22.92
CA HIS A 161 5.81 -18.34 -23.35
C HIS A 161 6.17 -19.79 -23.64
N ARG A 162 5.56 -20.76 -22.96
CA ARG A 162 5.79 -22.20 -23.11
C ARG A 162 4.78 -22.89 -24.04
N GLY A 163 3.87 -22.18 -24.69
CA GLY A 163 2.81 -22.73 -25.52
C GLY A 163 1.87 -23.69 -24.77
N ARG A 164 1.61 -23.43 -23.50
CA ARG A 164 0.71 -24.21 -22.63
C ARG A 164 -0.64 -23.54 -22.49
N ALA A 165 -1.65 -24.32 -22.12
CA ALA A 165 -2.98 -23.84 -21.81
C ALA A 165 -2.97 -22.91 -20.57
N GLU A 166 -3.81 -21.87 -20.59
CA GLU A 166 -3.88 -20.82 -19.54
C GLU A 166 -5.03 -21.02 -18.56
N GLU A 167 -5.99 -21.91 -18.87
CA GLU A 167 -7.23 -22.07 -18.13
C GLU A 167 -7.07 -22.43 -16.64
N ASN A 168 -5.91 -22.97 -16.28
CA ASN A 168 -5.61 -23.36 -14.91
C ASN A 168 -4.84 -22.29 -14.10
N ALA A 169 -4.53 -21.15 -14.70
CA ALA A 169 -3.71 -20.11 -14.06
C ALA A 169 -4.32 -19.54 -12.79
N SER A 170 -5.64 -19.54 -12.69
CA SER A 170 -6.39 -19.02 -11.54
C SER A 170 -6.54 -20.00 -10.37
N ILE A 171 -6.19 -21.29 -10.58
CA ILE A 171 -6.35 -22.32 -9.53
C ILE A 171 -5.44 -22.01 -8.34
N GLY A 172 -6.04 -21.88 -7.16
CA GLY A 172 -5.34 -21.54 -5.94
C GLY A 172 -4.91 -20.07 -5.84
N GLN A 173 -5.19 -19.23 -6.85
CA GLN A 173 -4.86 -17.80 -6.84
C GLN A 173 -6.08 -16.95 -6.47
N ARG A 174 -7.28 -17.33 -6.91
CA ARG A 174 -8.48 -16.55 -6.65
C ARG A 174 -9.05 -16.80 -5.25
N MET A 175 -9.36 -15.71 -4.57
CA MET A 175 -9.95 -15.72 -3.22
C MET A 175 -11.50 -15.72 -3.33
N GLN A 176 -12.02 -16.82 -3.87
CA GLN A 176 -13.45 -17.00 -4.18
C GLN A 176 -13.95 -18.32 -3.61
N GLY A 177 -15.25 -18.38 -3.30
CA GLY A 177 -15.98 -19.57 -2.92
C GLY A 177 -15.63 -20.20 -1.55
N PRO A 178 -15.78 -19.51 -0.43
CA PRO A 178 -16.35 -18.16 -0.22
C PRO A 178 -15.31 -17.04 -0.34
N GLU A 179 -15.79 -15.83 -0.64
CA GLU A 179 -14.99 -14.62 -0.54
C GLU A 179 -14.79 -14.23 0.92
N PRO A 180 -13.57 -13.84 1.34
CA PRO A 180 -13.35 -13.34 2.70
C PRO A 180 -14.06 -11.98 2.92
N ASP A 181 -14.81 -11.85 4.01
CA ASP A 181 -15.31 -10.56 4.48
C ASP A 181 -14.21 -9.82 5.25
N LEU A 182 -13.39 -9.05 4.54
CA LEU A 182 -12.24 -8.35 5.14
C LEU A 182 -12.68 -7.28 6.14
N ALA A 183 -13.76 -6.58 5.88
CA ALA A 183 -14.31 -5.59 6.79
C ALA A 183 -14.87 -6.25 8.07
N GLY A 184 -15.56 -7.37 7.93
CA GLY A 184 -16.05 -8.17 9.05
C GLY A 184 -14.92 -8.73 9.91
N LEU A 185 -13.86 -9.23 9.28
CA LEU A 185 -12.65 -9.71 9.98
C LEU A 185 -11.97 -8.57 10.75
N ALA A 186 -11.86 -7.38 10.16
CA ALA A 186 -11.29 -6.22 10.83
C ALA A 186 -12.14 -5.78 12.05
N ARG A 187 -13.45 -5.73 11.88
CA ARG A 187 -14.39 -5.43 12.99
C ARG A 187 -14.28 -6.47 14.12
N GLY A 188 -14.15 -7.75 13.76
CA GLY A 188 -13.92 -8.84 14.72
C GLY A 188 -12.60 -8.71 15.50
N MET A 189 -11.60 -8.04 14.94
CA MET A 189 -10.31 -7.73 15.60
C MET A 189 -10.33 -6.39 16.35
N GLY A 190 -11.47 -5.69 16.38
CA GLY A 190 -11.64 -4.45 17.14
C GLY A 190 -11.29 -3.17 16.40
N LEU A 191 -11.14 -3.19 15.08
CA LEU A 191 -10.88 -2.02 14.25
C LEU A 191 -12.20 -1.45 13.70
N GLU A 192 -12.18 -0.18 13.35
CA GLU A 192 -13.22 0.41 12.52
C GLU A 192 -13.08 -0.08 11.08
N ALA A 193 -14.18 -0.52 10.48
CA ALA A 193 -14.20 -0.88 9.08
C ALA A 193 -15.59 -0.57 8.51
N PRO A 194 -15.71 0.43 7.61
CA PRO A 194 -16.93 0.63 6.84
C PRO A 194 -17.17 -0.56 5.89
N ASP A 195 -18.35 -0.60 5.29
CA ASP A 195 -18.64 -1.59 4.27
C ASP A 195 -17.71 -1.39 3.05
N PRO A 196 -17.42 -2.44 2.29
CA PRO A 196 -16.51 -2.35 1.16
C PRO A 196 -16.96 -1.32 0.12
N ILE A 197 -16.01 -0.55 -0.40
CA ILE A 197 -16.26 0.43 -1.46
C ILE A 197 -16.19 -0.28 -2.81
N ILE A 198 -17.28 -0.23 -3.54
CA ILE A 198 -17.45 -0.93 -4.83
C ILE A 198 -17.71 0.02 -6.00
N ASP A 199 -18.08 1.27 -5.74
CA ASP A 199 -18.34 2.28 -6.76
C ASP A 199 -17.35 3.44 -6.66
N LEU A 200 -16.82 3.84 -7.81
CA LEU A 200 -15.87 4.93 -7.95
C LEU A 200 -16.40 6.25 -7.37
N ALA A 201 -17.71 6.48 -7.46
CA ALA A 201 -18.34 7.69 -6.94
C ALA A 201 -18.19 7.86 -5.42
N ASP A 202 -18.09 6.76 -4.67
CA ASP A 202 -17.99 6.77 -3.22
C ASP A 202 -16.55 6.81 -2.70
N LEU A 203 -15.58 6.49 -3.58
CA LEU A 203 -14.20 6.22 -3.19
C LEU A 203 -13.52 7.42 -2.49
N GLN A 204 -13.64 8.62 -3.07
CA GLN A 204 -12.98 9.82 -2.54
C GLN A 204 -13.52 10.19 -1.16
N ALA A 205 -14.83 10.12 -0.97
CA ALA A 205 -15.49 10.43 0.30
C ALA A 205 -15.11 9.40 1.39
N ALA A 206 -15.07 8.12 1.04
CA ALA A 206 -14.68 7.04 1.95
C ALA A 206 -13.21 7.16 2.41
N LEU A 207 -12.31 7.53 1.50
CA LEU A 207 -10.90 7.76 1.85
C LEU A 207 -10.74 8.95 2.81
N ILE A 208 -11.38 10.08 2.49
CA ILE A 208 -11.34 11.27 3.36
C ILE A 208 -11.88 10.93 4.75
N TYR A 209 -13.05 10.30 4.82
CA TYR A 209 -13.65 9.86 6.09
C TYR A 209 -12.71 8.96 6.89
N SER A 210 -12.11 7.94 6.24
CA SER A 210 -11.22 7.00 6.90
C SER A 210 -9.95 7.68 7.44
N LEU A 211 -9.36 8.61 6.68
CA LEU A 211 -8.21 9.39 7.12
C LEU A 211 -8.54 10.29 8.31
N GLU A 212 -9.71 10.94 8.31
CA GLU A 212 -10.17 11.75 9.44
C GLU A 212 -10.37 10.89 10.70
N ARG A 213 -10.90 9.67 10.57
CA ARG A 213 -11.00 8.73 11.70
C ARG A 213 -9.63 8.39 12.27
N VAL A 214 -8.64 8.14 11.37
CA VAL A 214 -7.27 7.85 11.79
C VAL A 214 -6.60 9.06 12.44
N GLU A 215 -6.80 10.25 11.94
CA GLU A 215 -6.30 11.49 12.56
C GLU A 215 -6.87 11.68 13.96
N ASN A 216 -8.12 11.26 14.17
CA ASN A 216 -8.80 11.26 15.46
C ASN A 216 -8.46 10.05 16.35
N GLY A 217 -7.49 9.24 15.98
CA GLY A 217 -6.92 8.17 16.81
C GLY A 217 -7.44 6.76 16.54
N ALA A 218 -8.28 6.56 15.54
CA ALA A 218 -8.81 5.23 15.20
C ALA A 218 -7.80 4.40 14.39
N ALA A 219 -7.90 3.07 14.51
CA ALA A 219 -7.36 2.13 13.53
C ALA A 219 -8.50 1.74 12.56
N VAL A 220 -8.29 1.94 11.28
CA VAL A 220 -9.31 1.78 10.24
C VAL A 220 -8.84 0.82 9.17
N VAL A 221 -9.71 -0.09 8.76
CA VAL A 221 -9.55 -0.89 7.54
C VAL A 221 -10.56 -0.40 6.51
N LEU A 222 -10.09 0.01 5.35
CA LEU A 222 -10.92 0.39 4.21
C LEU A 222 -10.71 -0.63 3.08
N ASP A 223 -11.70 -1.50 2.88
CA ASP A 223 -11.74 -2.48 1.79
C ASP A 223 -12.26 -1.81 0.53
N VAL A 224 -11.42 -1.71 -0.50
CA VAL A 224 -11.78 -1.13 -1.80
C VAL A 224 -11.71 -2.23 -2.86
N ARG A 225 -12.84 -2.53 -3.49
CA ARG A 225 -12.94 -3.50 -4.57
C ARG A 225 -12.35 -2.91 -5.83
N VAL A 226 -11.24 -3.48 -6.30
CA VAL A 226 -10.56 -3.03 -7.51
C VAL A 226 -10.57 -4.12 -8.58
N ARG A 227 -10.50 -3.70 -9.85
CA ARG A 227 -10.34 -4.64 -10.97
C ARG A 227 -9.01 -5.38 -10.87
N GLN A 228 -8.98 -6.60 -11.44
CA GLN A 228 -7.76 -7.37 -11.66
C GLN A 228 -6.98 -6.76 -12.82
N GLU A 229 -6.11 -5.81 -12.52
CA GLU A 229 -5.28 -5.12 -13.51
C GLU A 229 -3.96 -4.65 -12.91
N TYR A 230 -2.94 -4.49 -13.76
CA TYR A 230 -1.75 -3.70 -13.40
C TYR A 230 -1.75 -2.40 -14.17
N VAL A 231 -1.38 -1.31 -13.49
CA VAL A 231 -1.21 -0.01 -14.11
C VAL A 231 0.22 0.10 -14.60
N GLY A 232 0.38 -0.01 -15.94
CA GLY A 232 1.67 0.17 -16.61
C GLY A 232 2.59 -1.04 -16.59
N ASP A 233 3.53 -1.07 -17.53
CA ASP A 233 4.55 -2.10 -17.73
C ASP A 233 5.65 -2.03 -16.65
N GLY A 234 5.26 -2.21 -15.40
CA GLY A 234 6.21 -2.25 -14.26
C GLY A 234 7.02 -3.53 -14.19
N MET A 235 6.79 -4.49 -15.09
CA MET A 235 7.63 -5.66 -15.27
C MET A 235 8.41 -5.52 -16.57
N VAL A 236 9.72 -5.45 -16.43
CA VAL A 236 10.68 -5.55 -17.53
C VAL A 236 10.23 -6.71 -18.43
N GLU A 237 9.96 -6.43 -19.71
CA GLU A 237 9.83 -7.47 -20.69
C GLU A 237 11.11 -8.30 -20.65
N LEU A 238 11.00 -9.54 -20.20
CA LEU A 238 12.08 -10.51 -20.30
C LEU A 238 12.22 -10.82 -21.78
N SER A 239 13.09 -10.07 -22.44
CA SER A 239 13.56 -10.31 -23.81
C SER A 239 14.45 -11.55 -23.87
#